data_4ca63b9b65346a5f83365d95ccced243
#
_entry.id   4ca63b9b65346a5f83365d95ccced243
#
_cell.length_a   1.000
_cell.length_b   1.000
_cell.length_c   1.000
_cell.angle_alpha   90.00
_cell.angle_beta   90.00
_cell.angle_gamma   90.00
#
_symmetry.space_group_name_H-M   'P 1'
#
loop_
_entity.id
_entity.type
_entity.pdbx_description
1 polymer ?
#
loop_
_entity_poly.entity_id
_entity_poly.type
_entity_poly.pdbx_seq_one_letter_code
_entity_poly.pdbx_strand_id
1 'polypeptide(L)'
;MAGKKGGADGMKKWAGLLLAFLLLLGATASAAVQLGDWAEDFSIVNSDGTVSTLSLMLAQKKAVYVYFWASWCDMSREELPVVQAMYDQYGGDCGFIVASVEAEDTVSTVEALKQTLGLTTLPMGTGGLDAFLAYEQPGIPFSVLIDADGTVRAMHLGVATAEGRLDALDDIR
;
A
#
# COMPACT_ATOMS: atom_id res chain seq x y z
N MET A 1 -16.12 25.26 68.21
CA MET A 1 -16.32 25.52 66.77
C MET A 1 -15.12 24.98 66.00
N ALA A 2 -15.28 23.80 65.39
CA ALA A 2 -14.22 23.14 64.61
C ALA A 2 -14.56 23.30 63.11
N GLY A 3 -13.76 24.07 62.36
CA GLY A 3 -13.90 24.29 60.95
C GLY A 3 -13.31 23.14 60.13
N LYS A 4 -14.13 22.54 59.33
CA LYS A 4 -13.83 21.42 58.41
C LYS A 4 -13.10 21.96 57.17
N LYS A 5 -11.75 21.88 57.15
CA LYS A 5 -10.91 22.07 55.93
C LYS A 5 -10.64 20.71 55.30
N GLY A 6 -11.39 20.31 54.31
CA GLY A 6 -11.22 19.02 53.65
C GLY A 6 -11.85 18.92 52.27
N GLY A 7 -11.65 19.92 51.39
CA GLY A 7 -12.27 19.88 50.05
C GLY A 7 -11.33 20.10 48.86
N ALA A 8 -10.20 20.76 49.06
CA ALA A 8 -9.33 21.19 47.94
C ALA A 8 -8.24 20.17 47.54
N ASP A 9 -7.83 19.28 48.46
CA ASP A 9 -6.75 18.32 48.19
C ASP A 9 -7.21 17.08 47.38
N GLY A 10 -8.48 16.68 47.52
CA GLY A 10 -9.06 15.60 46.74
C GLY A 10 -9.15 15.94 45.24
N MET A 11 -9.63 17.13 44.93
CA MET A 11 -9.83 17.58 43.58
C MET A 11 -8.52 17.71 42.75
N LYS A 12 -7.41 18.10 43.40
CA LYS A 12 -6.08 18.17 42.78
C LYS A 12 -5.51 16.79 42.45
N LYS A 13 -5.78 15.78 43.30
CA LYS A 13 -5.35 14.39 43.07
C LYS A 13 -6.12 13.75 41.92
N TRP A 14 -7.42 14.01 41.79
CA TRP A 14 -8.25 13.51 40.68
C TRP A 14 -7.93 14.20 39.37
N ALA A 15 -7.63 15.51 39.37
CA ALA A 15 -7.18 16.23 38.19
C ALA A 15 -5.83 15.70 37.65
N GLY A 16 -4.90 15.35 38.56
CA GLY A 16 -3.62 14.74 38.18
C GLY A 16 -3.76 13.33 37.58
N LEU A 17 -4.69 12.52 38.13
CA LEU A 17 -5.00 11.17 37.61
C LEU A 17 -5.69 11.24 36.22
N LEU A 18 -6.60 12.17 36.00
CA LEU A 18 -7.26 12.40 34.71
C LEU A 18 -6.26 12.88 33.64
N LEU A 19 -5.33 13.78 34.01
CA LEU A 19 -4.30 14.26 33.10
C LEU A 19 -3.31 13.15 32.70
N ALA A 20 -2.93 12.28 33.68
CA ALA A 20 -2.06 11.12 33.42
C ALA A 20 -2.77 10.08 32.54
N PHE A 21 -4.08 9.88 32.69
CA PHE A 21 -4.86 8.96 31.87
C PHE A 21 -5.06 9.51 30.45
N LEU A 22 -5.18 10.85 30.28
CA LEU A 22 -5.27 11.48 28.94
C LEU A 22 -3.95 11.41 28.16
N LEU A 23 -2.80 11.40 28.87
CA LEU A 23 -1.48 11.25 28.25
C LEU A 23 -1.15 9.81 27.86
N LEU A 24 -1.90 8.82 28.40
CA LEU A 24 -1.80 7.40 28.00
C LEU A 24 -2.65 7.05 26.77
N LEU A 25 -3.53 7.95 26.33
CA LEU A 25 -4.16 7.92 25.00
C LEU A 25 -3.20 8.53 23.97
N GLY A 26 -1.95 8.06 23.98
CA GLY A 26 -0.97 8.37 22.94
C GLY A 26 -1.58 8.03 21.60
N ALA A 27 -1.67 9.02 20.71
CA ALA A 27 -1.89 8.79 19.30
C ALA A 27 -0.87 7.71 18.87
N THR A 28 -1.35 6.54 18.50
CA THR A 28 -0.54 5.58 17.78
C THR A 28 -0.27 6.24 16.42
N ALA A 29 0.82 6.98 16.31
CA ALA A 29 1.35 7.32 15.01
C ALA A 29 1.58 5.96 14.34
N SER A 30 0.83 5.67 13.28
CA SER A 30 1.12 4.52 12.44
C SER A 30 2.53 4.75 11.92
N ALA A 31 3.46 3.89 12.26
CA ALA A 31 4.80 3.95 11.67
C ALA A 31 4.69 3.53 10.21
N ALA A 32 5.51 4.14 9.35
CA ALA A 32 5.60 3.73 7.96
C ALA A 32 5.89 2.23 7.85
N VAL A 33 5.22 1.55 6.93
CA VAL A 33 5.44 0.13 6.65
C VAL A 33 6.86 -0.08 6.11
N GLN A 34 7.60 -1.00 6.73
CA GLN A 34 8.99 -1.32 6.42
C GLN A 34 9.14 -2.76 5.93
N LEU A 35 10.35 -3.11 5.50
CA LEU A 35 10.70 -4.51 5.18
C LEU A 35 10.49 -5.40 6.41
N GLY A 36 9.77 -6.51 6.22
CA GLY A 36 9.42 -7.46 7.26
C GLY A 36 8.15 -7.14 8.05
N ASP A 37 7.56 -5.96 7.85
CA ASP A 37 6.26 -5.63 8.43
C ASP A 37 5.11 -6.28 7.64
N TRP A 38 3.95 -6.37 8.27
CA TRP A 38 2.72 -6.80 7.59
C TRP A 38 2.18 -5.67 6.72
N ALA A 39 1.86 -5.99 5.47
CA ALA A 39 1.18 -5.06 4.59
C ALA A 39 -0.30 -4.94 5.01
N GLU A 40 -0.79 -3.70 5.14
CA GLU A 40 -2.22 -3.46 5.38
C GLU A 40 -3.05 -3.93 4.19
N ASP A 41 -4.23 -4.51 4.47
CA ASP A 41 -5.14 -4.97 3.41
C ASP A 41 -5.78 -3.79 2.69
N PHE A 42 -5.85 -3.87 1.38
CA PHE A 42 -6.50 -2.86 0.54
C PHE A 42 -7.10 -3.47 -0.71
N SER A 43 -7.94 -2.69 -1.38
CA SER A 43 -8.57 -3.08 -2.64
C SER A 43 -8.50 -1.96 -3.66
N ILE A 44 -8.41 -2.34 -4.93
CA ILE A 44 -8.52 -1.42 -6.07
C ILE A 44 -9.67 -1.86 -6.98
N VAL A 45 -10.22 -0.91 -7.74
CA VAL A 45 -11.17 -1.19 -8.82
C VAL A 45 -10.41 -1.20 -10.13
N ASN A 46 -10.32 -2.37 -10.76
CA ASN A 46 -9.64 -2.54 -12.04
C ASN A 46 -10.40 -1.87 -13.20
N SER A 47 -9.71 -1.62 -14.30
CA SER A 47 -10.30 -0.99 -15.50
C SER A 47 -11.42 -1.80 -16.14
N ASP A 48 -11.46 -3.10 -15.93
CA ASP A 48 -12.54 -4.00 -16.37
C ASP A 48 -13.72 -4.08 -15.40
N GLY A 49 -13.70 -3.31 -14.31
CA GLY A 49 -14.73 -3.27 -13.26
C GLY A 49 -14.60 -4.37 -12.19
N THR A 50 -13.63 -5.27 -12.29
CA THR A 50 -13.35 -6.23 -11.22
C THR A 50 -12.65 -5.57 -10.04
N VAL A 51 -12.64 -6.22 -8.88
CA VAL A 51 -11.96 -5.74 -7.67
C VAL A 51 -10.80 -6.66 -7.35
N SER A 52 -9.61 -6.08 -7.21
CA SER A 52 -8.42 -6.77 -6.69
C SER A 52 -8.24 -6.41 -5.22
N THR A 53 -8.21 -7.41 -4.33
CA THR A 53 -7.97 -7.25 -2.89
C THR A 53 -6.71 -8.00 -2.50
N LEU A 54 -5.81 -7.36 -1.76
CA LEU A 54 -4.52 -7.94 -1.37
C LEU A 54 -4.69 -9.26 -0.63
N SER A 55 -5.49 -9.29 0.44
CA SER A 55 -5.70 -10.50 1.25
C SER A 55 -6.30 -11.66 0.46
N LEU A 56 -7.21 -11.39 -0.48
CA LEU A 56 -7.79 -12.42 -1.34
C LEU A 56 -6.77 -12.97 -2.34
N MET A 57 -5.85 -12.14 -2.83
CA MET A 57 -4.76 -12.59 -3.71
C MET A 57 -3.74 -13.42 -2.94
N LEU A 58 -3.32 -13.00 -1.76
CA LEU A 58 -2.39 -13.75 -0.91
C LEU A 58 -2.91 -15.13 -0.53
N ALA A 59 -4.23 -15.27 -0.36
CA ALA A 59 -4.86 -16.59 -0.11
C ALA A 59 -4.73 -17.58 -1.28
N GLN A 60 -4.40 -17.11 -2.50
CA GLN A 60 -4.38 -17.90 -3.72
C GLN A 60 -3.01 -17.98 -4.39
N LYS A 61 -2.09 -17.09 -4.05
CA LYS A 61 -0.79 -16.91 -4.70
C LYS A 61 0.35 -17.07 -3.72
N LYS A 62 1.54 -17.35 -4.24
CA LYS A 62 2.77 -17.44 -3.43
C LYS A 62 3.27 -16.09 -2.93
N ALA A 63 2.95 -15.02 -3.65
CA ALA A 63 3.25 -13.64 -3.29
C ALA A 63 2.35 -12.68 -4.08
N VAL A 64 2.36 -11.39 -3.72
CA VAL A 64 1.70 -10.33 -4.48
C VAL A 64 2.69 -9.20 -4.77
N TYR A 65 2.82 -8.86 -6.05
CA TYR A 65 3.56 -7.69 -6.52
C TYR A 65 2.59 -6.52 -6.63
N VAL A 66 2.85 -5.46 -5.89
CA VAL A 66 2.10 -4.20 -5.92
C VAL A 66 2.92 -3.14 -6.64
N TYR A 67 2.32 -2.44 -7.60
CA TYR A 67 2.94 -1.35 -8.33
C TYR A 67 2.07 -0.10 -8.22
N PHE A 68 2.60 0.94 -7.59
CA PHE A 68 1.94 2.24 -7.42
C PHE A 68 2.40 3.21 -8.50
N TRP A 69 1.44 3.82 -9.19
CA TRP A 69 1.65 4.68 -10.36
C TRP A 69 0.61 5.80 -10.45
N ALA A 70 0.76 6.72 -11.40
CA ALA A 70 -0.27 7.69 -11.76
C ALA A 70 -0.24 7.99 -13.26
N SER A 71 -1.39 8.39 -13.83
CA SER A 71 -1.54 8.66 -15.27
C SER A 71 -0.65 9.79 -15.78
N TRP A 72 -0.33 10.78 -14.96
CA TRP A 72 0.53 11.92 -15.27
C TRP A 72 2.04 11.63 -15.11
N CYS A 73 2.42 10.53 -14.48
CA CYS A 73 3.83 10.22 -14.23
C CYS A 73 4.46 9.49 -15.41
N ASP A 74 5.29 10.19 -16.19
CA ASP A 74 5.94 9.64 -17.39
C ASP A 74 6.80 8.40 -17.05
N MET A 75 7.59 8.45 -15.98
CA MET A 75 8.39 7.30 -15.52
C MET A 75 7.54 6.07 -15.23
N SER A 76 6.40 6.25 -14.58
CA SER A 76 5.47 5.15 -14.32
C SER A 76 4.92 4.56 -15.62
N ARG A 77 4.55 5.43 -16.58
CA ARG A 77 3.98 5.04 -17.88
C ARG A 77 4.98 4.28 -18.74
N GLU A 78 6.24 4.73 -18.77
CA GLU A 78 7.33 4.06 -19.50
C GLU A 78 7.63 2.68 -18.96
N GLU A 79 7.38 2.45 -17.67
CA GLU A 79 7.65 1.19 -17.00
C GLU A 79 6.49 0.17 -17.07
N LEU A 80 5.24 0.60 -17.25
CA LEU A 80 4.07 -0.28 -17.32
C LEU A 80 4.21 -1.44 -18.34
N PRO A 81 4.81 -1.29 -19.53
CA PRO A 81 5.08 -2.41 -20.44
C PRO A 81 6.00 -3.48 -19.84
N VAL A 82 6.97 -3.08 -18.99
CA VAL A 82 7.83 -4.03 -18.27
C VAL A 82 7.01 -4.78 -17.22
N VAL A 83 6.15 -4.07 -16.48
CA VAL A 83 5.23 -4.69 -15.49
C VAL A 83 4.27 -5.66 -16.18
N GLN A 84 3.77 -5.34 -17.40
CA GLN A 84 2.98 -6.26 -18.23
C GLN A 84 3.76 -7.53 -18.54
N ALA A 85 5.01 -7.42 -18.98
CA ALA A 85 5.84 -8.59 -19.30
C ALA A 85 6.12 -9.45 -18.05
N MET A 86 6.30 -8.83 -16.88
CA MET A 86 6.41 -9.54 -15.61
C MET A 86 5.10 -10.28 -15.26
N TYR A 87 3.96 -9.64 -15.48
CA TYR A 87 2.65 -10.28 -15.27
C TYR A 87 2.46 -11.48 -16.18
N ASP A 88 2.82 -11.38 -17.46
CA ASP A 88 2.71 -12.47 -18.42
C ASP A 88 3.59 -13.67 -18.02
N GLN A 89 4.72 -13.43 -17.39
CA GLN A 89 5.65 -14.47 -16.96
C GLN A 89 5.33 -15.07 -15.59
N TYR A 90 4.91 -14.28 -14.61
CA TYR A 90 4.79 -14.67 -13.20
C TYR A 90 3.35 -14.67 -12.67
N GLY A 91 2.38 -14.12 -13.39
CA GLY A 91 0.99 -13.98 -12.93
C GLY A 91 0.28 -15.30 -12.61
N GLY A 92 0.84 -16.44 -13.03
CA GLY A 92 0.39 -17.77 -12.62
C GLY A 92 0.62 -18.02 -11.12
N ASP A 93 1.79 -17.69 -10.60
CA ASP A 93 2.22 -17.93 -9.23
C ASP A 93 2.14 -16.67 -8.35
N CYS A 94 2.43 -15.49 -8.90
CA CYS A 94 2.40 -14.20 -8.21
C CYS A 94 1.11 -13.42 -8.55
N GLY A 95 0.45 -12.84 -7.56
CA GLY A 95 -0.61 -11.86 -7.76
C GLY A 95 -0.02 -10.51 -8.19
N PHE A 96 -0.78 -9.73 -8.96
CA PHE A 96 -0.39 -8.38 -9.35
C PHE A 96 -1.50 -7.40 -9.01
N ILE A 97 -1.15 -6.30 -8.33
CA ILE A 97 -2.02 -5.15 -8.07
C ILE A 97 -1.31 -3.91 -8.62
N VAL A 98 -1.83 -3.35 -9.72
CA VAL A 98 -1.25 -2.17 -10.37
C VAL A 98 -2.17 -1.00 -10.12
N ALA A 99 -1.86 -0.25 -9.06
CA ALA A 99 -2.75 0.70 -8.41
C ALA A 99 -2.38 2.14 -8.74
N SER A 100 -3.28 2.91 -9.38
CA SER A 100 -3.11 4.36 -9.45
C SER A 100 -3.30 4.99 -8.07
N VAL A 101 -2.37 5.89 -7.72
CA VAL A 101 -2.41 6.72 -6.50
C VAL A 101 -3.02 8.11 -6.78
N GLU A 102 -3.38 8.39 -8.03
CA GLU A 102 -3.98 9.67 -8.41
C GLU A 102 -5.50 9.63 -8.18
N ALA A 103 -6.00 10.57 -7.38
CA ALA A 103 -7.41 10.65 -7.04
C ALA A 103 -8.32 10.98 -8.25
N GLU A 104 -7.77 11.68 -9.24
CA GLU A 104 -8.48 12.04 -10.48
C GLU A 104 -8.48 10.91 -11.52
N ASP A 105 -7.67 9.86 -11.32
CA ASP A 105 -7.67 8.71 -12.21
C ASP A 105 -8.96 7.90 -12.02
N THR A 106 -9.68 7.72 -13.11
CA THR A 106 -10.90 6.92 -13.19
C THR A 106 -10.63 5.59 -13.88
N VAL A 107 -11.53 4.64 -13.73
CA VAL A 107 -11.51 3.37 -14.47
C VAL A 107 -11.37 3.61 -15.99
N SER A 108 -12.05 4.63 -16.53
CA SER A 108 -11.94 4.99 -17.95
C SER A 108 -10.59 5.60 -18.32
N THR A 109 -9.96 6.40 -17.44
CA THR A 109 -8.61 6.93 -17.63
C THR A 109 -7.60 5.78 -17.70
N VAL A 110 -7.69 4.84 -16.78
CA VAL A 110 -6.83 3.65 -16.74
C VAL A 110 -6.99 2.82 -18.00
N GLU A 111 -8.23 2.56 -18.41
CA GLU A 111 -8.51 1.77 -19.62
C GLU A 111 -7.98 2.44 -20.89
N ALA A 112 -8.17 3.75 -21.05
CA ALA A 112 -7.61 4.50 -22.17
C ALA A 112 -6.08 4.45 -22.21
N LEU A 113 -5.42 4.52 -21.05
CA LEU A 113 -3.97 4.37 -20.95
C LEU A 113 -3.51 2.96 -21.34
N LYS A 114 -4.19 1.92 -20.86
CA LYS A 114 -3.91 0.52 -21.24
C LYS A 114 -3.95 0.35 -22.76
N GLN A 115 -4.99 0.87 -23.40
CA GLN A 115 -5.13 0.82 -24.86
C GLN A 115 -4.00 1.57 -25.56
N THR A 116 -3.64 2.76 -25.08
CA THR A 116 -2.56 3.58 -25.64
C THR A 116 -1.19 2.89 -25.57
N LEU A 117 -0.92 2.19 -24.46
CA LEU A 117 0.34 1.49 -24.22
C LEU A 117 0.33 0.03 -24.71
N GLY A 118 -0.78 -0.47 -25.25
CA GLY A 118 -0.92 -1.86 -25.71
C GLY A 118 -0.90 -2.90 -24.56
N LEU A 119 -1.31 -2.51 -23.35
CA LEU A 119 -1.37 -3.39 -22.18
C LEU A 119 -2.66 -4.21 -22.22
N THR A 120 -2.57 -5.50 -22.50
CA THR A 120 -3.76 -6.33 -22.80
C THR A 120 -4.29 -7.09 -21.60
N THR A 121 -3.42 -7.62 -20.74
CA THR A 121 -3.79 -8.57 -19.68
C THR A 121 -3.51 -8.05 -18.28
N LEU A 122 -2.69 -7.00 -18.13
CA LEU A 122 -2.29 -6.46 -16.83
C LEU A 122 -3.50 -5.94 -16.04
N PRO A 123 -3.76 -6.44 -14.82
CA PRO A 123 -4.82 -5.91 -13.96
C PRO A 123 -4.39 -4.55 -13.39
N MET A 124 -4.95 -3.49 -13.94
CA MET A 124 -4.66 -2.11 -13.53
C MET A 124 -5.94 -1.43 -13.06
N GLY A 125 -5.84 -0.62 -12.01
CA GLY A 125 -7.01 0.04 -11.45
C GLY A 125 -6.69 1.31 -10.66
N THR A 126 -7.73 1.82 -10.00
CA THR A 126 -7.73 3.05 -9.20
C THR A 126 -7.98 2.72 -7.72
N GLY A 127 -7.66 3.65 -6.81
CA GLY A 127 -7.90 3.51 -5.37
C GLY A 127 -6.66 3.08 -4.57
N GLY A 128 -5.44 3.25 -5.11
CA GLY A 128 -4.20 2.87 -4.44
C GLY A 128 -3.63 3.91 -3.46
N LEU A 129 -4.23 5.12 -3.37
CA LEU A 129 -3.63 6.23 -2.62
C LEU A 129 -3.41 5.91 -1.14
N ASP A 130 -4.44 5.44 -0.43
CA ASP A 130 -4.35 5.19 1.01
C ASP A 130 -3.31 4.10 1.32
N ALA A 131 -3.29 3.02 0.51
CA ALA A 131 -2.29 1.98 0.63
C ALA A 131 -0.87 2.48 0.36
N PHE A 132 -0.67 3.36 -0.64
CA PHE A 132 0.62 3.97 -0.93
C PHE A 132 1.11 4.86 0.22
N LEU A 133 0.22 5.66 0.82
CA LEU A 133 0.57 6.56 1.93
C LEU A 133 1.07 5.81 3.17
N ALA A 134 0.64 4.57 3.39
CA ALA A 134 1.12 3.73 4.50
C ALA A 134 2.63 3.43 4.42
N TYR A 135 3.24 3.50 3.23
CA TYR A 135 4.67 3.30 3.03
C TYR A 135 5.50 4.58 3.21
N GLU A 136 4.88 5.75 3.34
CA GLU A 136 5.53 7.07 3.49
C GLU A 136 6.62 7.34 2.44
N GLN A 137 6.45 6.82 1.22
CA GLN A 137 7.44 6.99 0.16
C GLN A 137 7.33 8.36 -0.50
N PRO A 138 8.48 8.98 -0.90
CA PRO A 138 8.49 10.33 -1.44
C PRO A 138 7.92 10.46 -2.85
N GLY A 139 7.59 9.36 -3.53
CA GLY A 139 7.09 9.44 -4.90
C GLY A 139 6.82 8.10 -5.57
N ILE A 140 6.47 8.20 -6.84
CA ILE A 140 6.17 7.10 -7.75
C ILE A 140 7.10 7.17 -8.99
N PRO A 141 7.27 6.06 -9.73
CA PRO A 141 6.73 4.73 -9.44
C PRO A 141 7.32 4.11 -8.17
N PHE A 142 6.52 3.32 -7.48
CA PHE A 142 6.94 2.59 -6.29
C PHE A 142 6.37 1.17 -6.34
N SER A 143 7.18 0.17 -6.01
CA SER A 143 6.73 -1.21 -5.99
C SER A 143 7.05 -1.92 -4.69
N VAL A 144 6.19 -2.87 -4.34
CA VAL A 144 6.30 -3.69 -3.13
C VAL A 144 6.05 -5.14 -3.52
N LEU A 145 6.90 -6.04 -3.04
CA LEU A 145 6.68 -7.48 -3.09
C LEU A 145 6.27 -7.96 -1.69
N ILE A 146 5.14 -8.64 -1.62
CA ILE A 146 4.54 -9.12 -0.38
C ILE A 146 4.46 -10.64 -0.45
N ASP A 147 5.04 -11.33 0.53
CA ASP A 147 5.01 -12.79 0.63
C ASP A 147 3.60 -13.32 0.95
N ALA A 148 3.37 -14.60 0.73
CA ALA A 148 2.08 -15.25 0.97
C ALA A 148 1.57 -15.14 2.42
N ASP A 149 2.48 -14.93 3.37
CA ASP A 149 2.13 -14.68 4.78
C ASP A 149 1.73 -13.22 5.06
N GLY A 150 1.79 -12.34 4.06
CA GLY A 150 1.42 -10.92 4.16
C GLY A 150 2.58 -10.00 4.54
N THR A 151 3.81 -10.50 4.70
CA THR A 151 4.97 -9.66 5.05
C THR A 151 5.61 -9.00 3.84
N VAL A 152 6.07 -7.76 4.01
CA VAL A 152 6.78 -6.99 2.98
C VAL A 152 8.19 -7.56 2.80
N ARG A 153 8.43 -8.18 1.65
CA ARG A 153 9.70 -8.81 1.30
C ARG A 153 10.69 -7.86 0.62
N ALA A 154 10.18 -7.03 -0.29
CA ALA A 154 11.00 -6.07 -1.03
C ALA A 154 10.22 -4.80 -1.33
N MET A 155 10.92 -3.68 -1.40
CA MET A 155 10.39 -2.38 -1.82
C MET A 155 11.37 -1.72 -2.78
N HIS A 156 10.85 -1.03 -3.80
CA HIS A 156 11.67 -0.29 -4.74
C HIS A 156 11.00 1.04 -5.13
N LEU A 157 11.73 2.14 -4.99
CA LEU A 157 11.32 3.46 -5.41
C LEU A 157 11.98 3.83 -6.74
N GLY A 158 11.20 4.34 -7.66
CA GLY A 158 11.66 4.73 -9.00
C GLY A 158 11.65 3.58 -10.00
N VAL A 159 12.20 3.84 -11.18
CA VAL A 159 12.32 2.85 -12.25
C VAL A 159 13.36 1.81 -11.86
N ALA A 160 12.97 0.54 -11.81
CA ALA A 160 13.92 -0.56 -11.60
C ALA A 160 14.36 -1.17 -12.93
N THR A 161 15.58 -1.69 -12.97
CA THR A 161 15.98 -2.57 -14.06
C THR A 161 15.13 -3.85 -14.04
N ALA A 162 14.78 -4.37 -15.22
CA ALA A 162 14.04 -5.62 -15.33
C ALA A 162 14.71 -6.75 -14.52
N GLU A 163 16.05 -6.85 -14.56
CA GLU A 163 16.84 -7.84 -13.82
C GLU A 163 16.64 -7.76 -12.29
N GLY A 164 16.74 -6.58 -11.67
CA GLY A 164 16.60 -6.46 -10.20
C GLY A 164 15.21 -6.76 -9.67
N ARG A 165 14.16 -6.70 -10.54
CA ARG A 165 12.79 -7.11 -10.17
C ARG A 165 12.56 -8.60 -10.38
N LEU A 166 13.15 -9.15 -11.43
CA LEU A 166 13.06 -10.56 -11.75
C LEU A 166 13.73 -11.40 -10.68
N ASP A 167 14.89 -10.98 -10.17
CA ASP A 167 15.57 -11.65 -9.06
C ASP A 167 14.66 -11.81 -7.84
N ALA A 168 13.92 -10.76 -7.47
CA ALA A 168 12.98 -10.82 -6.34
C ALA A 168 11.78 -11.75 -6.59
N LEU A 169 11.35 -11.92 -7.86
CA LEU A 169 10.26 -12.81 -8.25
C LEU A 169 10.73 -14.25 -8.54
N ASP A 170 11.96 -14.45 -8.97
CA ASP A 170 12.51 -15.79 -9.21
C ASP A 170 12.63 -16.61 -7.91
N ASP A 171 12.87 -15.96 -6.78
CA ASP A 171 12.87 -16.60 -5.46
C ASP A 171 11.50 -17.13 -5.01
N ILE A 172 10.40 -16.76 -5.71
CA ILE A 172 9.03 -17.21 -5.40
C ILE A 172 8.70 -18.55 -6.08
N ARG A 173 9.44 -18.90 -7.12
CA ARG A 173 9.26 -20.17 -7.86
C ARG A 173 9.84 -21.34 -7.11
#